data_230295fcc610701a59aaffe53227a71b
#
_entry.id   230295fcc610701a59aaffe53227a71b
#
_cell.length_a   1.000
_cell.length_b   1.000
_cell.length_c   1.000
_cell.angle_alpha   90.00
_cell.angle_beta   90.00
_cell.angle_gamma   90.00
#
_symmetry.space_group_name_H-M   'P 1'
#
loop_
_entity.id
_entity.type
_entity.pdbx_description
1 polymer ?
#
loop_
_entity_poly.entity_id
_entity_poly.type
_entity_poly.pdbx_seq_one_letter_code
_entity_poly.pdbx_strand_id
1 'polypeptide(L)'
;MNNWPGRGLALLVAGTFFMENLDGTIIATAAPRMAASFGVPSPAISTTMTAYLITLAVGIPASGWLAGRFGTRAVFGSAIVIFTVASGLCALSTSLPMLIGMRVLQGLGGAMMVPVGRLAVLRTTDKRDLVRAIAYLTWPGLIAPVLAPALGGLVVAYASWRWIFVVNIPLGVIAGVLAARMVPSDRATDQSALDWLGFLLTGISMAGLVAGTQYVGDAHINWAAVSVALGIGLAAGLLAIWQLLRSPHPLMNLRTLRVRTYRVSTFGGSVFRAMITAVPFLLPLLFQDAFGWSPIRAGLVVVAVFVGNIGIKPFTTPLMRRFGFRGPLLASV
;
A
#
# COMPACT_ATOMS: atom_id res chain seq x y z
N MET A 1 9.86 15.16 -25.88
CA MET A 1 9.46 14.68 -24.53
C MET A 1 9.23 15.93 -23.67
N ASN A 2 7.96 16.36 -23.49
CA ASN A 2 7.65 17.59 -22.76
C ASN A 2 8.07 17.46 -21.28
N ASN A 3 8.97 18.34 -20.85
CA ASN A 3 9.37 18.47 -19.45
C ASN A 3 8.22 19.11 -18.65
N TRP A 4 7.38 18.26 -18.07
CA TRP A 4 6.42 18.69 -17.05
C TRP A 4 7.16 18.99 -15.74
N PRO A 5 7.02 20.21 -15.15
CA PRO A 5 7.76 20.62 -13.96
C PRO A 5 7.58 19.69 -12.74
N GLY A 6 6.39 19.07 -12.59
CA GLY A 6 6.08 18.14 -11.50
C GLY A 6 6.64 16.72 -11.63
N ARG A 7 7.30 16.39 -12.75
CA ARG A 7 7.77 15.02 -13.04
C ARG A 7 8.72 14.47 -11.97
N GLY A 8 9.64 15.29 -11.50
CA GLY A 8 10.63 14.87 -10.50
C GLY A 8 9.97 14.47 -9.18
N LEU A 9 9.04 15.27 -8.68
CA LEU A 9 8.29 14.96 -7.46
C LEU A 9 7.41 13.72 -7.65
N ALA A 10 6.75 13.57 -8.80
CA ALA A 10 5.97 12.38 -9.09
C ALA A 10 6.82 11.11 -9.13
N LEU A 11 8.03 11.17 -9.70
CA LEU A 11 8.98 10.04 -9.71
C LEU A 11 9.50 9.71 -8.31
N LEU A 12 9.79 10.71 -7.48
CA LEU A 12 10.17 10.50 -6.09
C LEU A 12 9.09 9.75 -5.33
N VAL A 13 7.85 10.23 -5.39
CA VAL A 13 6.71 9.58 -4.71
C VAL A 13 6.43 8.19 -5.30
N ALA A 14 6.59 8.02 -6.60
CA ALA A 14 6.49 6.73 -7.25
C ALA A 14 7.56 5.75 -6.77
N GLY A 15 8.80 6.21 -6.55
CA GLY A 15 9.88 5.43 -5.96
C GLY A 15 9.61 5.01 -4.52
N THR A 16 9.06 5.92 -3.69
CA THR A 16 8.68 5.56 -2.32
C THR A 16 7.49 4.57 -2.30
N PHE A 17 6.55 4.69 -3.22
CA PHE A 17 5.45 3.75 -3.39
C PHE A 17 5.94 2.36 -3.86
N PHE A 18 6.91 2.33 -4.78
CA PHE A 18 7.57 1.10 -5.18
C PHE A 18 8.25 0.42 -3.99
N MET A 19 9.03 1.18 -3.20
CA MET A 19 9.75 0.68 -2.03
C MET A 19 8.78 0.08 -1.00
N GLU A 20 7.68 0.76 -0.69
CA GLU A 20 6.67 0.28 0.25
C GLU A 20 5.99 -1.02 -0.22
N ASN A 21 5.60 -1.09 -1.50
CA ASN A 21 4.94 -2.28 -2.05
C ASN A 21 5.91 -3.46 -2.18
N LEU A 22 7.15 -3.19 -2.57
CA LEU A 22 8.20 -4.22 -2.64
C LEU A 22 8.44 -4.82 -1.26
N ASP A 23 8.64 -3.97 -0.25
CA ASP A 23 8.87 -4.36 1.14
C ASP A 23 7.70 -5.18 1.70
N GLY A 24 6.45 -4.77 1.41
CA GLY A 24 5.25 -5.48 1.85
C GLY A 24 5.09 -6.88 1.25
N THR A 25 5.66 -7.15 0.07
CA THR A 25 5.44 -8.41 -0.67
C THR A 25 6.65 -9.34 -0.67
N ILE A 26 7.87 -8.80 -0.63
CA ILE A 26 9.12 -9.58 -0.74
C ILE A 26 9.34 -10.54 0.43
N ILE A 27 8.79 -10.24 1.62
CA ILE A 27 8.94 -11.06 2.84
C ILE A 27 8.38 -12.47 2.64
N ALA A 28 7.30 -12.62 1.87
CA ALA A 28 6.69 -13.92 1.64
C ALA A 28 7.68 -14.94 1.07
N THR A 29 8.59 -14.52 0.19
CA THR A 29 9.62 -15.39 -0.39
C THR A 29 10.75 -15.74 0.57
N ALA A 30 11.00 -14.88 1.56
CA ALA A 30 12.04 -15.08 2.55
C ALA A 30 11.56 -15.79 3.83
N ALA A 31 10.24 -15.96 3.98
CA ALA A 31 9.63 -16.49 5.19
C ALA A 31 10.27 -17.81 5.69
N PRO A 32 10.59 -18.82 4.85
CA PRO A 32 11.24 -20.05 5.33
C PRO A 32 12.64 -19.81 5.93
N ARG A 33 13.44 -18.92 5.31
CA ARG A 33 14.78 -18.60 5.82
C ARG A 33 14.73 -17.76 7.11
N MET A 34 13.76 -16.85 7.21
CA MET A 34 13.52 -16.08 8.45
C MET A 34 13.08 -17.01 9.56
N ALA A 35 12.13 -17.91 9.30
CA ALA A 35 11.65 -18.91 10.24
C ALA A 35 12.79 -19.80 10.79
N ALA A 36 13.63 -20.31 9.91
CA ALA A 36 14.81 -21.09 10.29
C ALA A 36 15.79 -20.28 11.16
N SER A 37 15.99 -18.98 10.86
CA SER A 37 16.91 -18.14 11.64
C SER A 37 16.39 -17.79 13.04
N PHE A 38 15.05 -17.78 13.24
CA PHE A 38 14.41 -17.51 14.53
C PHE A 38 14.00 -18.78 15.28
N GLY A 39 14.15 -19.97 14.67
CA GLY A 39 13.73 -21.24 15.27
C GLY A 39 12.21 -21.37 15.43
N VAL A 40 11.42 -20.78 14.50
CA VAL A 40 9.95 -20.77 14.53
C VAL A 40 9.38 -21.44 13.28
N PRO A 41 8.12 -21.90 13.29
CA PRO A 41 7.45 -22.41 12.08
C PRO A 41 7.27 -21.29 11.03
N SER A 42 7.40 -21.64 9.74
CA SER A 42 7.25 -20.66 8.63
C SER A 42 5.95 -19.85 8.67
N PRO A 43 4.78 -20.43 9.02
CA PRO A 43 3.55 -19.65 9.16
C PRO A 43 3.62 -18.54 10.21
N ALA A 44 4.45 -18.69 11.27
CA ALA A 44 4.60 -17.66 12.29
C ALA A 44 5.17 -16.34 11.72
N ILE A 45 5.91 -16.38 10.62
CA ILE A 45 6.43 -15.17 9.94
C ILE A 45 5.31 -14.32 9.36
N SER A 46 4.16 -14.90 9.01
CA SER A 46 3.02 -14.15 8.49
C SER A 46 2.53 -13.07 9.46
N THR A 47 2.72 -13.26 10.78
CA THR A 47 2.40 -12.26 11.80
C THR A 47 3.14 -10.94 11.59
N THR A 48 4.35 -10.97 11.03
CA THR A 48 5.14 -9.77 10.72
C THR A 48 4.51 -8.97 9.58
N MET A 49 3.95 -9.66 8.58
CA MET A 49 3.22 -9.03 7.46
C MET A 49 1.89 -8.48 7.96
N THR A 50 1.17 -9.24 8.77
CA THR A 50 -0.11 -8.83 9.37
C THR A 50 0.07 -7.58 10.24
N ALA A 51 1.09 -7.55 11.12
CA ALA A 51 1.38 -6.40 11.96
C ALA A 51 1.65 -5.14 11.13
N TYR A 52 2.43 -5.27 10.06
CA TYR A 52 2.68 -4.17 9.12
C TYR A 52 1.40 -3.69 8.44
N LEU A 53 0.59 -4.60 7.88
CA LEU A 53 -0.65 -4.27 7.18
C LEU A 53 -1.70 -3.64 8.10
N ILE A 54 -1.84 -4.15 9.33
CA ILE A 54 -2.73 -3.55 10.35
C ILE A 54 -2.28 -2.12 10.64
N THR A 55 -0.97 -1.91 10.85
CA THR A 55 -0.45 -0.58 11.15
C THR A 55 -0.66 0.39 9.98
N LEU A 56 -0.45 -0.07 8.75
CA LEU A 56 -0.79 0.70 7.54
C LEU A 56 -2.28 1.08 7.53
N ALA A 57 -3.16 0.09 7.70
CA ALA A 57 -4.61 0.30 7.63
C ALA A 57 -5.12 1.27 8.70
N VAL A 58 -4.57 1.18 9.92
CA VAL A 58 -4.90 2.06 11.04
C VAL A 58 -4.33 3.47 10.84
N GLY A 59 -3.11 3.59 10.31
CA GLY A 59 -2.41 4.87 10.21
C GLY A 59 -2.82 5.71 8.99
N ILE A 60 -3.19 5.08 7.86
CA ILE A 60 -3.54 5.79 6.63
C ILE A 60 -4.63 6.86 6.84
N PRO A 61 -5.74 6.62 7.56
CA PRO A 61 -6.76 7.65 7.79
C PRO A 61 -6.26 8.92 8.47
N ALA A 62 -5.24 8.81 9.36
CA ALA A 62 -4.68 9.96 10.05
C ALA A 62 -3.71 10.78 9.18
N SER A 63 -3.26 10.25 8.05
CA SER A 63 -2.25 10.88 7.20
C SER A 63 -2.66 12.27 6.69
N GLY A 64 -3.93 12.44 6.35
CA GLY A 64 -4.49 13.71 5.88
C GLY A 64 -4.48 14.79 6.96
N TRP A 65 -4.89 14.44 8.17
CA TRP A 65 -4.85 15.34 9.32
C TRP A 65 -3.42 15.74 9.69
N LEU A 66 -2.50 14.75 9.74
CA LEU A 66 -1.09 15.02 10.01
C LEU A 66 -0.48 15.96 8.97
N ALA A 67 -0.75 15.74 7.68
CA ALA A 67 -0.29 16.61 6.60
C ALA A 67 -0.87 18.03 6.70
N GLY A 68 -2.13 18.19 7.11
CA GLY A 68 -2.77 19.47 7.36
C GLY A 68 -2.17 20.19 8.57
N ARG A 69 -1.87 19.45 9.65
CA ARG A 69 -1.38 19.98 10.93
C ARG A 69 0.10 20.36 10.90
N PHE A 70 0.95 19.54 10.30
CA PHE A 70 2.40 19.67 10.35
C PHE A 70 3.01 20.06 8.99
N GLY A 71 2.19 20.10 7.95
CA GLY A 71 2.64 20.36 6.58
C GLY A 71 3.10 19.09 5.86
N THR A 72 2.88 19.09 4.55
CA THR A 72 3.14 17.92 3.68
C THR A 72 4.61 17.51 3.68
N ARG A 73 5.53 18.49 3.62
CA ARG A 73 6.98 18.23 3.59
C ARG A 73 7.49 17.58 4.87
N ALA A 74 7.07 18.08 6.04
CA ALA A 74 7.51 17.55 7.32
C ALA A 74 7.01 16.12 7.52
N VAL A 75 5.72 15.87 7.24
CA VAL A 75 5.11 14.54 7.42
C VAL A 75 5.67 13.53 6.41
N PHE A 76 5.82 13.89 5.15
CA PHE A 76 6.39 13.00 4.13
C PHE A 76 7.88 12.68 4.43
N GLY A 77 8.66 13.69 4.80
CA GLY A 77 10.06 13.50 5.17
C GLY A 77 10.23 12.62 6.41
N SER A 78 9.46 12.88 7.48
CA SER A 78 9.50 12.05 8.70
C SER A 78 9.04 10.61 8.42
N ALA A 79 8.04 10.42 7.57
CA ALA A 79 7.56 9.10 7.14
C ALA A 79 8.67 8.28 6.47
N ILE A 80 9.42 8.89 5.54
CA ILE A 80 10.57 8.24 4.88
C ILE A 80 11.65 7.88 5.92
N VAL A 81 11.96 8.79 6.84
CA VAL A 81 12.97 8.54 7.89
C VAL A 81 12.53 7.38 8.79
N ILE A 82 11.29 7.40 9.28
CA ILE A 82 10.74 6.33 10.14
C ILE A 82 10.80 4.99 9.41
N PHE A 83 10.33 4.94 8.15
CA PHE A 83 10.35 3.72 7.34
C PHE A 83 11.77 3.19 7.14
N THR A 84 12.72 4.07 6.82
CA THR A 84 14.12 3.72 6.56
C THR A 84 14.82 3.21 7.82
N VAL A 85 14.66 3.91 8.94
CA VAL A 85 15.22 3.49 10.24
C VAL A 85 14.61 2.17 10.68
N ALA A 86 13.28 2.03 10.59
CA ALA A 86 12.59 0.78 10.92
C ALA A 86 13.05 -0.37 10.03
N SER A 87 13.31 -0.15 8.74
CA SER A 87 13.92 -1.16 7.86
C SER A 87 15.29 -1.61 8.38
N GLY A 88 16.15 -0.67 8.76
CA GLY A 88 17.44 -1.01 9.38
C GLY A 88 17.27 -1.85 10.65
N LEU A 89 16.33 -1.49 11.51
CA LEU A 89 16.02 -2.23 12.74
C LEU A 89 15.41 -3.62 12.44
N CYS A 90 14.59 -3.77 11.38
CA CYS A 90 14.14 -5.07 10.89
C CYS A 90 15.32 -5.96 10.48
N ALA A 91 16.30 -5.42 9.76
CA ALA A 91 17.49 -6.14 9.36
C ALA A 91 18.35 -6.61 10.58
N LEU A 92 18.35 -5.85 11.67
CA LEU A 92 19.06 -6.14 12.89
C LEU A 92 18.29 -7.05 13.86
N SER A 93 17.04 -7.42 13.53
CA SER A 93 16.20 -8.22 14.43
C SER A 93 16.79 -9.61 14.67
N THR A 94 16.85 -9.99 15.96
CA THR A 94 17.37 -11.29 16.44
C THR A 94 16.27 -12.24 16.89
N SER A 95 15.02 -11.77 16.98
CA SER A 95 13.86 -12.57 17.38
C SER A 95 12.61 -12.14 16.62
N LEU A 96 11.63 -13.06 16.51
CA LEU A 96 10.35 -12.78 15.88
C LEU A 96 9.58 -11.63 16.55
N PRO A 97 9.45 -11.56 17.89
CA PRO A 97 8.77 -10.42 18.54
C PRO A 97 9.44 -9.08 18.24
N MET A 98 10.77 -9.03 18.21
CA MET A 98 11.51 -7.82 17.84
C MET A 98 11.16 -7.41 16.38
N LEU A 99 11.20 -8.37 15.46
CA LEU A 99 10.86 -8.10 14.07
C LEU A 99 9.41 -7.59 13.94
N ILE A 100 8.45 -8.19 14.64
CA ILE A 100 7.05 -7.72 14.66
C ILE A 100 6.98 -6.26 15.14
N GLY A 101 7.65 -5.91 16.23
CA GLY A 101 7.68 -4.53 16.74
C GLY A 101 8.27 -3.55 15.73
N MET A 102 9.36 -3.94 15.04
CA MET A 102 9.98 -3.10 14.02
C MET A 102 9.10 -2.98 12.77
N ARG A 103 8.33 -4.01 12.42
CA ARG A 103 7.32 -3.97 11.34
C ARG A 103 6.15 -3.03 11.66
N VAL A 104 5.74 -2.96 12.93
CA VAL A 104 4.77 -1.93 13.37
C VAL A 104 5.35 -0.54 13.16
N LEU A 105 6.58 -0.28 13.59
CA LEU A 105 7.24 1.02 13.39
C LEU A 105 7.37 1.36 11.90
N GLN A 106 7.75 0.39 11.06
CA GLN A 106 7.86 0.54 9.62
C GLN A 106 6.50 0.84 8.98
N GLY A 107 5.43 0.17 9.44
CA GLY A 107 4.06 0.43 9.02
C GLY A 107 3.58 1.85 9.34
N LEU A 108 3.99 2.44 10.48
CA LEU A 108 3.71 3.85 10.79
C LEU A 108 4.34 4.79 9.76
N GLY A 109 5.57 4.53 9.34
CA GLY A 109 6.21 5.28 8.25
C GLY A 109 5.46 5.11 6.94
N GLY A 110 5.18 3.88 6.52
CA GLY A 110 4.46 3.56 5.28
C GLY A 110 3.08 4.20 5.23
N ALA A 111 2.32 4.16 6.33
CA ALA A 111 0.97 4.74 6.41
C ALA A 111 0.91 6.23 6.04
N MET A 112 2.00 6.97 6.27
CA MET A 112 2.10 8.39 5.94
C MET A 112 2.76 8.61 4.58
N MET A 113 3.69 7.74 4.17
CA MET A 113 4.57 7.96 3.03
C MET A 113 3.79 8.07 1.71
N VAL A 114 2.95 7.09 1.38
CA VAL A 114 2.23 7.08 0.10
C VAL A 114 1.09 8.10 0.05
N PRO A 115 0.16 8.19 1.02
CA PRO A 115 -0.93 9.15 0.95
C PRO A 115 -0.45 10.61 0.95
N VAL A 116 0.54 10.94 1.81
CA VAL A 116 1.06 12.31 1.91
C VAL A 116 1.91 12.68 0.70
N GLY A 117 2.72 11.75 0.19
CA GLY A 117 3.45 11.93 -1.05
C GLY A 117 2.52 12.17 -2.24
N ARG A 118 1.44 11.40 -2.34
CA ARG A 118 0.40 11.60 -3.37
C ARG A 118 -0.26 12.97 -3.23
N LEU A 119 -0.57 13.39 -2.00
CA LEU A 119 -1.12 14.72 -1.72
C LEU A 119 -0.17 15.84 -2.18
N ALA A 120 1.14 15.69 -1.91
CA ALA A 120 2.18 16.64 -2.37
C ALA A 120 2.16 16.79 -3.89
N VAL A 121 2.13 15.67 -4.63
CA VAL A 121 2.07 15.69 -6.10
C VAL A 121 0.79 16.34 -6.60
N LEU A 122 -0.37 15.99 -6.03
CA LEU A 122 -1.65 16.55 -6.47
C LEU A 122 -1.77 18.05 -6.21
N ARG A 123 -1.21 18.56 -5.11
CA ARG A 123 -1.21 20.00 -4.78
C ARG A 123 -0.31 20.83 -5.70
N THR A 124 0.75 20.24 -6.23
CA THR A 124 1.75 20.93 -7.07
C THR A 124 1.55 20.71 -8.56
N THR A 125 0.57 19.90 -8.95
CA THR A 125 0.34 19.54 -10.35
C THR A 125 -0.86 20.29 -10.91
N ASP A 126 -0.67 20.92 -12.07
CA ASP A 126 -1.76 21.57 -12.81
C ASP A 126 -2.83 20.56 -13.23
N LYS A 127 -4.09 21.01 -13.30
CA LYS A 127 -5.25 20.17 -13.67
C LYS A 127 -5.04 19.43 -15.00
N ARG A 128 -4.31 20.03 -15.95
CA ARG A 128 -4.03 19.44 -17.28
C ARG A 128 -3.10 18.23 -17.21
N ASP A 129 -2.22 18.18 -16.20
CA ASP A 129 -1.20 17.15 -16.03
C ASP A 129 -1.57 16.10 -14.97
N LEU A 130 -2.70 16.26 -14.26
CA LEU A 130 -3.14 15.35 -13.18
C LEU A 130 -3.23 13.89 -13.62
N VAL A 131 -3.79 13.61 -14.81
CA VAL A 131 -3.91 12.25 -15.34
C VAL A 131 -2.52 11.62 -15.52
N ARG A 132 -1.58 12.41 -16.04
CA ARG A 132 -0.18 11.97 -16.23
C ARG A 132 0.51 11.74 -14.87
N ALA A 133 0.33 12.66 -13.92
CA ALA A 133 0.89 12.53 -12.58
C ALA A 133 0.39 11.27 -11.88
N ILE A 134 -0.92 11.00 -11.91
CA ILE A 134 -1.52 9.79 -11.34
C ILE A 134 -0.97 8.53 -12.03
N ALA A 135 -0.76 8.56 -13.35
CA ALA A 135 -0.15 7.45 -14.05
C ALA A 135 1.26 7.16 -13.54
N TYR A 136 2.12 8.17 -13.39
CA TYR A 136 3.47 8.00 -12.82
C TYR A 136 3.46 7.43 -11.41
N LEU A 137 2.50 7.85 -10.57
CA LEU A 137 2.38 7.35 -9.20
C LEU A 137 1.93 5.88 -9.13
N THR A 138 1.11 5.44 -10.09
CA THR A 138 0.49 4.10 -10.02
C THR A 138 1.42 3.00 -10.55
N TRP A 139 2.23 3.28 -11.56
CA TRP A 139 3.06 2.28 -12.23
C TRP A 139 4.03 1.51 -11.33
N PRO A 140 4.84 2.18 -10.49
CA PRO A 140 5.80 1.47 -9.66
C PRO A 140 5.13 0.58 -8.62
N GLY A 141 3.99 1.02 -8.07
CA GLY A 141 3.21 0.21 -7.15
C GLY A 141 2.65 -1.08 -7.76
N LEU A 142 2.38 -1.10 -9.07
CA LEU A 142 1.94 -2.30 -9.78
C LEU A 142 3.10 -3.23 -10.15
N ILE A 143 4.28 -2.68 -10.41
CA ILE A 143 5.48 -3.46 -10.79
C ILE A 143 6.12 -4.12 -9.56
N ALA A 144 6.10 -3.47 -8.42
CA ALA A 144 6.76 -3.96 -7.20
C ALA A 144 6.33 -5.38 -6.79
N PRO A 145 5.02 -5.73 -6.69
CA PRO A 145 4.61 -7.08 -6.33
C PRO A 145 5.01 -8.15 -7.34
N VAL A 146 5.19 -7.76 -8.62
CA VAL A 146 5.64 -8.67 -9.68
C VAL A 146 7.12 -8.99 -9.56
N LEU A 147 7.91 -7.97 -9.22
CA LEU A 147 9.36 -8.12 -9.04
C LEU A 147 9.71 -8.75 -7.69
N ALA A 148 8.85 -8.62 -6.69
CA ALA A 148 9.12 -9.07 -5.32
C ALA A 148 9.51 -10.56 -5.22
N PRO A 149 8.83 -11.52 -5.87
CA PRO A 149 9.22 -12.93 -5.79
C PRO A 149 10.60 -13.19 -6.43
N ALA A 150 10.88 -12.56 -7.57
CA ALA A 150 12.16 -12.72 -8.26
C ALA A 150 13.32 -12.11 -7.45
N LEU A 151 13.17 -10.87 -6.99
CA LEU A 151 14.16 -10.18 -6.17
C LEU A 151 14.35 -10.87 -4.81
N GLY A 152 13.25 -11.27 -4.17
CA GLY A 152 13.30 -12.00 -2.92
C GLY A 152 13.98 -13.35 -3.06
N GLY A 153 13.67 -14.10 -4.11
CA GLY A 153 14.33 -15.36 -4.44
C GLY A 153 15.83 -15.21 -4.65
N LEU A 154 16.27 -14.20 -5.42
CA LEU A 154 17.69 -13.89 -5.63
C LEU A 154 18.38 -13.54 -4.30
N VAL A 155 17.80 -12.66 -3.51
CA VAL A 155 18.37 -12.26 -2.20
C VAL A 155 18.49 -13.46 -1.29
N VAL A 156 17.46 -14.30 -1.20
CA VAL A 156 17.47 -15.48 -0.33
C VAL A 156 18.42 -16.55 -0.82
N ALA A 157 18.62 -16.70 -2.15
CA ALA A 157 19.53 -17.69 -2.71
C ALA A 157 21.01 -17.34 -2.48
N TYR A 158 21.38 -16.06 -2.66
CA TYR A 158 22.77 -15.62 -2.70
C TYR A 158 23.21 -14.79 -1.49
N ALA A 159 22.26 -14.35 -0.65
CA ALA A 159 22.54 -13.49 0.50
C ALA A 159 21.68 -13.87 1.72
N SER A 160 21.81 -13.12 2.81
CA SER A 160 20.94 -13.23 3.96
C SER A 160 19.58 -12.58 3.69
N TRP A 161 18.50 -13.13 4.25
CA TRP A 161 17.16 -12.51 4.21
C TRP A 161 17.15 -11.06 4.71
N ARG A 162 18.10 -10.69 5.56
CA ARG A 162 18.26 -9.32 6.10
C ARG A 162 18.44 -8.27 5.01
N TRP A 163 19.02 -8.63 3.89
CA TRP A 163 19.21 -7.73 2.75
C TRP A 163 17.91 -7.21 2.14
N ILE A 164 16.80 -7.93 2.33
CA ILE A 164 15.47 -7.45 1.93
C ILE A 164 15.15 -6.09 2.57
N PHE A 165 15.56 -5.92 3.82
CA PHE A 165 15.37 -4.68 4.57
C PHE A 165 16.50 -3.68 4.31
N VAL A 166 17.74 -4.15 4.21
CA VAL A 166 18.91 -3.28 3.99
C VAL A 166 18.80 -2.48 2.69
N VAL A 167 18.20 -3.05 1.65
CA VAL A 167 18.01 -2.36 0.36
C VAL A 167 17.15 -1.09 0.48
N ASN A 168 16.27 -1.02 1.47
CA ASN A 168 15.45 0.15 1.75
C ASN A 168 16.26 1.33 2.32
N ILE A 169 17.43 1.07 2.91
CA ILE A 169 18.25 2.12 3.55
C ILE A 169 18.78 3.11 2.50
N PRO A 170 19.55 2.70 1.48
CA PRO A 170 20.03 3.63 0.47
C PRO A 170 18.88 4.30 -0.31
N LEU A 171 17.82 3.55 -0.62
CA LEU A 171 16.64 4.10 -1.30
C LEU A 171 15.95 5.16 -0.44
N GLY A 172 15.79 4.90 0.85
CA GLY A 172 15.17 5.83 1.79
C GLY A 172 16.02 7.08 2.03
N VAL A 173 17.36 6.95 2.13
CA VAL A 173 18.25 8.09 2.24
C VAL A 173 18.15 8.99 1.00
N ILE A 174 18.21 8.40 -0.20
CA ILE A 174 18.05 9.15 -1.46
C ILE A 174 16.66 9.83 -1.50
N ALA A 175 15.60 9.08 -1.18
CA ALA A 175 14.25 9.63 -1.15
C ALA A 175 14.09 10.75 -0.12
N GLY A 176 14.67 10.64 1.06
CA GLY A 176 14.66 11.67 2.10
C GLY A 176 15.36 12.96 1.67
N VAL A 177 16.55 12.84 1.07
CA VAL A 177 17.29 13.99 0.52
C VAL A 177 16.49 14.67 -0.60
N LEU A 178 15.93 13.89 -1.52
CA LEU A 178 15.11 14.43 -2.61
C LEU A 178 13.81 15.05 -2.08
N ALA A 179 13.16 14.44 -1.08
CA ALA A 179 11.96 14.99 -0.45
C ALA A 179 12.26 16.36 0.20
N ALA A 180 13.38 16.47 0.90
CA ALA A 180 13.80 17.73 1.51
C ALA A 180 14.06 18.87 0.50
N ARG A 181 14.41 18.52 -0.76
CA ARG A 181 14.67 19.51 -1.81
C ARG A 181 13.46 19.80 -2.69
N MET A 182 12.63 18.81 -2.95
CA MET A 182 11.60 18.86 -4.00
C MET A 182 10.18 19.07 -3.46
N VAL A 183 9.88 18.66 -2.22
CA VAL A 183 8.56 18.89 -1.63
C VAL A 183 8.48 20.33 -1.15
N PRO A 184 7.51 21.14 -1.63
CA PRO A 184 7.34 22.50 -1.15
C PRO A 184 7.08 22.55 0.36
N SER A 185 7.59 23.57 1.02
CA SER A 185 7.28 23.81 2.43
C SER A 185 5.92 24.47 2.53
N ASP A 186 4.89 23.66 2.80
CA ASP A 186 3.56 24.17 3.07
C ASP A 186 3.46 24.62 4.53
N ARG A 187 2.81 25.75 4.76
CA ARG A 187 2.40 26.10 6.11
C ARG A 187 1.25 25.19 6.54
N ALA A 188 1.26 24.78 7.80
CA ALA A 188 0.12 24.10 8.41
C ALA A 188 -1.15 24.92 8.19
N THR A 189 -2.12 24.36 7.50
CA THR A 189 -3.37 25.05 7.13
C THR A 189 -4.51 24.69 8.05
N ASP A 190 -4.40 23.55 8.74
CA ASP A 190 -5.45 23.02 9.59
C ASP A 190 -4.99 22.94 11.04
N GLN A 191 -5.66 23.72 11.91
CA GLN A 191 -5.42 23.71 13.36
C GLN A 191 -6.52 22.92 14.11
N SER A 192 -7.39 22.20 13.40
CA SER A 192 -8.45 21.42 14.02
C SER A 192 -7.86 20.31 14.91
N ALA A 193 -8.58 20.01 16.00
CA ALA A 193 -8.23 18.87 16.85
C ALA A 193 -8.43 17.56 16.09
N LEU A 194 -7.62 16.55 16.40
CA LEU A 194 -7.81 15.21 15.87
C LEU A 194 -9.12 14.63 16.39
N ASP A 195 -9.93 14.08 15.52
CA ASP A 195 -11.07 13.24 15.88
C ASP A 195 -10.57 11.89 16.45
N TRP A 196 -10.15 11.92 17.73
CA TRP A 196 -9.60 10.76 18.41
C TRP A 196 -10.56 9.57 18.42
N LEU A 197 -11.85 9.83 18.62
CA LEU A 197 -12.86 8.77 18.63
C LEU A 197 -13.03 8.19 17.22
N GLY A 198 -13.14 9.05 16.20
CA GLY A 198 -13.19 8.61 14.81
C GLY A 198 -11.93 7.83 14.40
N PHE A 199 -10.75 8.26 14.85
CA PHE A 199 -9.49 7.57 14.60
C PHE A 199 -9.44 6.19 15.27
N LEU A 200 -9.78 6.09 16.55
CA LEU A 200 -9.78 4.83 17.28
C LEU A 200 -10.78 3.82 16.71
N LEU A 201 -12.02 4.27 16.45
CA LEU A 201 -13.05 3.40 15.87
C LEU A 201 -12.67 2.92 14.46
N THR A 202 -12.13 3.80 13.62
CA THR A 202 -11.65 3.42 12.29
C THR A 202 -10.47 2.46 12.40
N GLY A 203 -9.54 2.72 13.33
CA GLY A 203 -8.38 1.85 13.61
C GLY A 203 -8.80 0.45 14.05
N ILE A 204 -9.70 0.35 15.02
CA ILE A 204 -10.25 -0.94 15.51
C ILE A 204 -10.98 -1.66 14.39
N SER A 205 -11.75 -0.93 13.57
CA SER A 205 -12.43 -1.51 12.41
C SER A 205 -11.46 -2.13 11.42
N MET A 206 -10.45 -1.37 11.01
CA MET A 206 -9.44 -1.85 10.05
C MET A 206 -8.63 -3.01 10.61
N ALA A 207 -8.19 -2.91 11.86
CA ALA A 207 -7.45 -3.98 12.54
C ALA A 207 -8.29 -5.27 12.66
N GLY A 208 -9.54 -5.15 13.07
CA GLY A 208 -10.44 -6.30 13.19
C GLY A 208 -10.75 -6.97 11.85
N LEU A 209 -10.99 -6.18 10.79
CA LEU A 209 -11.23 -6.71 9.45
C LEU A 209 -9.98 -7.39 8.88
N VAL A 210 -8.80 -6.77 9.01
CA VAL A 210 -7.53 -7.39 8.53
C VAL A 210 -7.22 -8.64 9.33
N ALA A 211 -7.30 -8.61 10.67
CA ALA A 211 -7.06 -9.79 11.49
C ALA A 211 -8.05 -10.92 11.19
N GLY A 212 -9.34 -10.59 11.03
CA GLY A 212 -10.36 -11.58 10.71
C GLY A 212 -10.11 -12.28 9.37
N THR A 213 -9.70 -11.54 8.33
CA THR A 213 -9.33 -12.13 7.04
C THR A 213 -8.06 -12.97 7.11
N GLN A 214 -7.09 -12.61 7.95
CA GLN A 214 -5.88 -13.41 8.17
C GLN A 214 -6.20 -14.74 8.85
N TYR A 215 -7.07 -14.75 9.87
CA TYR A 215 -7.48 -15.98 10.56
C TYR A 215 -8.23 -16.97 9.64
N VAL A 216 -8.91 -16.49 8.57
CA VAL A 216 -9.49 -17.35 7.54
C VAL A 216 -8.41 -18.05 6.69
N GLY A 217 -7.24 -17.41 6.52
CA GLY A 217 -6.11 -17.97 5.77
C GLY A 217 -5.26 -18.96 6.55
N ASP A 218 -5.50 -19.18 7.84
CA ASP A 218 -4.73 -20.11 8.67
C ASP A 218 -5.06 -21.58 8.31
N ALA A 219 -4.06 -22.47 8.44
CA ALA A 219 -4.20 -23.89 8.16
C ALA A 219 -5.27 -24.57 9.03
N HIS A 220 -5.48 -24.07 10.25
CA HIS A 220 -6.56 -24.49 11.15
C HIS A 220 -7.42 -23.29 11.49
N ILE A 221 -8.54 -23.14 10.78
CA ILE A 221 -9.43 -21.99 10.92
C ILE A 221 -10.13 -22.03 12.28
N ASN A 222 -9.84 -21.04 13.11
CA ASN A 222 -10.60 -20.82 14.35
C ASN A 222 -11.78 -19.88 14.06
N TRP A 223 -12.93 -20.46 13.74
CA TRP A 223 -14.15 -19.71 13.39
C TRP A 223 -14.62 -18.77 14.50
N ALA A 224 -14.36 -19.10 15.77
CA ALA A 224 -14.65 -18.19 16.88
C ALA A 224 -13.78 -16.92 16.82
N ALA A 225 -12.46 -17.07 16.61
CA ALA A 225 -11.56 -15.94 16.44
C ALA A 225 -11.91 -15.08 15.22
N VAL A 226 -12.24 -15.73 14.08
CA VAL A 226 -12.71 -15.07 12.86
C VAL A 226 -13.97 -14.25 13.14
N SER A 227 -14.99 -14.88 13.73
CA SER A 227 -16.27 -14.21 14.00
C SER A 227 -16.13 -13.05 14.96
N VAL A 228 -15.31 -13.20 16.00
CA VAL A 228 -15.05 -12.13 16.99
C VAL A 228 -14.30 -10.97 16.32
N ALA A 229 -13.22 -11.26 15.57
CA ALA A 229 -12.43 -10.21 14.90
C ALA A 229 -13.26 -9.44 13.86
N LEU A 230 -13.99 -10.15 12.98
CA LEU A 230 -14.86 -9.53 12.00
C LEU A 230 -16.05 -8.81 12.65
N GLY A 231 -16.64 -9.39 13.70
CA GLY A 231 -17.75 -8.77 14.45
C GLY A 231 -17.33 -7.46 15.11
N ILE A 232 -16.18 -7.43 15.81
CA ILE A 232 -15.62 -6.22 16.39
C ILE A 232 -15.26 -5.21 15.27
N GLY A 233 -14.64 -5.67 14.18
CA GLY A 233 -14.28 -4.82 13.05
C GLY A 233 -15.48 -4.16 12.40
N LEU A 234 -16.56 -4.90 12.15
CA LEU A 234 -17.81 -4.39 11.59
C LEU A 234 -18.54 -3.44 12.55
N ALA A 235 -18.68 -3.82 13.82
CA ALA A 235 -19.33 -2.99 14.82
C ALA A 235 -18.57 -1.66 14.99
N ALA A 236 -17.26 -1.70 15.13
CA ALA A 236 -16.43 -0.49 15.19
C ALA A 236 -16.53 0.34 13.92
N GLY A 237 -16.63 -0.29 12.74
CA GLY A 237 -16.81 0.40 11.46
C GLY A 237 -18.15 1.14 11.37
N LEU A 238 -19.24 0.53 11.82
CA LEU A 238 -20.56 1.18 11.88
C LEU A 238 -20.54 2.38 12.85
N LEU A 239 -19.91 2.21 14.01
CA LEU A 239 -19.73 3.29 14.98
C LEU A 239 -18.81 4.39 14.44
N ALA A 240 -17.75 4.05 13.71
CA ALA A 240 -16.88 5.01 13.04
C ALA A 240 -17.64 5.84 12.00
N ILE A 241 -18.46 5.20 11.16
CA ILE A 241 -19.30 5.89 10.17
C ILE A 241 -20.25 6.87 10.88
N TRP A 242 -20.91 6.42 11.94
CA TRP A 242 -21.80 7.26 12.72
C TRP A 242 -21.07 8.47 13.33
N GLN A 243 -19.90 8.25 13.95
CA GLN A 243 -19.05 9.31 14.52
C GLN A 243 -18.59 10.30 13.46
N LEU A 244 -18.04 9.82 12.33
CA LEU A 244 -17.52 10.65 11.25
C LEU A 244 -18.61 11.51 10.56
N LEU A 245 -19.86 11.05 10.57
CA LEU A 245 -20.98 11.83 10.05
C LEU A 245 -21.45 12.92 11.03
N ARG A 246 -21.22 12.74 12.33
CA ARG A 246 -21.64 13.69 13.39
C ARG A 246 -20.54 14.65 13.82
N SER A 247 -19.28 14.25 13.72
CA SER A 247 -18.14 15.09 14.13
C SER A 247 -18.10 16.40 13.34
N PRO A 248 -17.88 17.55 14.02
CA PRO A 248 -17.66 18.83 13.34
C PRO A 248 -16.33 18.87 12.56
N HIS A 249 -15.33 18.15 13.04
CA HIS A 249 -14.02 18.00 12.40
C HIS A 249 -13.68 16.52 12.18
N PRO A 250 -14.38 15.83 11.27
CA PRO A 250 -14.20 14.39 11.09
C PRO A 250 -12.82 14.07 10.49
N LEU A 251 -12.21 12.98 10.95
CA LEU A 251 -10.96 12.47 10.42
C LEU A 251 -11.01 12.26 8.90
N MET A 252 -12.14 11.75 8.42
CA MET A 252 -12.45 11.61 6.99
C MET A 252 -13.84 12.19 6.71
N ASN A 253 -13.94 13.07 5.72
CA ASN A 253 -15.21 13.67 5.36
C ASN A 253 -16.06 12.72 4.48
N LEU A 254 -16.88 11.88 5.12
CA LEU A 254 -17.76 10.94 4.42
C LEU A 254 -18.88 11.65 3.63
N ARG A 255 -19.14 12.95 3.87
CA ARG A 255 -20.14 13.70 3.11
C ARG A 255 -19.77 13.84 1.64
N THR A 256 -18.48 13.68 1.28
CA THR A 256 -18.02 13.63 -0.13
C THR A 256 -18.64 12.47 -0.91
N LEU A 257 -19.04 11.38 -0.24
CA LEU A 257 -19.74 10.24 -0.86
C LEU A 257 -21.17 10.60 -1.32
N ARG A 258 -21.72 11.76 -0.93
CA ARG A 258 -22.99 12.28 -1.49
C ARG A 258 -22.84 12.66 -2.96
N VAL A 259 -21.64 13.02 -3.41
CA VAL A 259 -21.36 13.28 -4.82
C VAL A 259 -21.37 11.95 -5.57
N ARG A 260 -22.34 11.76 -6.46
CA ARG A 260 -22.59 10.49 -7.18
C ARG A 260 -21.36 9.98 -7.91
N THR A 261 -20.65 10.85 -8.62
CA THR A 261 -19.44 10.49 -9.37
C THR A 261 -18.33 10.01 -8.44
N TYR A 262 -18.13 10.66 -7.32
CA TYR A 262 -17.14 10.26 -6.33
C TYR A 262 -17.50 8.91 -5.69
N ARG A 263 -18.76 8.71 -5.31
CA ARG A 263 -19.25 7.45 -4.74
C ARG A 263 -19.05 6.28 -5.70
N VAL A 264 -19.51 6.41 -6.95
CA VAL A 264 -19.37 5.35 -7.97
C VAL A 264 -17.89 5.06 -8.26
N SER A 265 -17.06 6.09 -8.38
CA SER A 265 -15.62 5.92 -8.61
C SER A 265 -14.92 5.24 -7.42
N THR A 266 -15.30 5.58 -6.19
CA THR A 266 -14.69 4.98 -5.00
C THR A 266 -15.11 3.53 -4.84
N PHE A 267 -16.39 3.21 -4.83
CA PHE A 267 -16.86 1.84 -4.65
C PHE A 267 -16.51 0.96 -5.86
N GLY A 268 -16.85 1.38 -7.07
CA GLY A 268 -16.52 0.64 -8.28
C GLY A 268 -15.02 0.46 -8.47
N GLY A 269 -14.25 1.53 -8.24
CA GLY A 269 -12.79 1.48 -8.29
C GLY A 269 -12.17 0.58 -7.22
N SER A 270 -12.78 0.46 -6.04
CA SER A 270 -12.29 -0.45 -4.98
C SER A 270 -12.57 -1.91 -5.34
N VAL A 271 -13.76 -2.23 -5.82
CA VAL A 271 -14.10 -3.58 -6.30
C VAL A 271 -13.20 -4.00 -7.46
N PHE A 272 -13.05 -3.14 -8.46
CA PHE A 272 -12.18 -3.40 -9.60
C PHE A 272 -10.71 -3.60 -9.17
N ARG A 273 -10.23 -2.82 -8.21
CA ARG A 273 -8.88 -2.94 -7.67
C ARG A 273 -8.67 -4.24 -6.90
N ALA A 274 -9.66 -4.65 -6.10
CA ALA A 274 -9.65 -5.93 -5.39
C ALA A 274 -9.55 -7.11 -6.37
N MET A 275 -10.35 -7.10 -7.44
CA MET A 275 -10.31 -8.13 -8.48
C MET A 275 -8.96 -8.18 -9.19
N ILE A 276 -8.43 -7.03 -9.65
CA ILE A 276 -7.12 -6.98 -10.33
C ILE A 276 -5.99 -7.45 -9.41
N THR A 277 -6.05 -7.12 -8.13
CA THR A 277 -5.01 -7.54 -7.17
C THR A 277 -5.08 -9.04 -6.87
N ALA A 278 -6.27 -9.64 -6.92
CA ALA A 278 -6.47 -11.07 -6.70
C ALA A 278 -5.98 -11.93 -7.89
N VAL A 279 -6.12 -11.44 -9.12
CA VAL A 279 -5.78 -12.20 -10.34
C VAL A 279 -4.35 -12.74 -10.37
N PRO A 280 -3.29 -11.95 -10.09
CA PRO A 280 -1.91 -12.45 -10.09
C PRO A 280 -1.64 -13.54 -9.04
N PHE A 281 -2.47 -13.61 -8.02
CA PHE A 281 -2.37 -14.61 -6.97
C PHE A 281 -3.17 -15.88 -7.31
N LEU A 282 -4.39 -15.70 -7.80
CA LEU A 282 -5.30 -16.82 -8.10
C LEU A 282 -4.93 -17.56 -9.38
N LEU A 283 -4.44 -16.87 -10.42
CA LEU A 283 -4.09 -17.49 -11.69
C LEU A 283 -3.00 -18.58 -11.56
N PRO A 284 -1.85 -18.34 -10.89
CA PRO A 284 -0.85 -19.37 -10.69
C PRO A 284 -1.39 -20.59 -9.93
N LEU A 285 -2.20 -20.35 -8.90
CA LEU A 285 -2.84 -21.46 -8.14
C LEU A 285 -3.74 -22.27 -9.04
N LEU A 286 -4.62 -21.61 -9.81
CA LEU A 286 -5.50 -22.30 -10.75
C LEU A 286 -4.72 -23.17 -11.75
N PHE A 287 -3.65 -22.63 -12.35
CA PHE A 287 -2.86 -23.36 -13.34
C PHE A 287 -2.03 -24.49 -12.73
N GLN A 288 -1.55 -24.33 -11.49
CA GLN A 288 -0.81 -25.38 -10.80
C GLN A 288 -1.75 -26.48 -10.26
N ASP A 289 -2.80 -26.09 -9.56
CA ASP A 289 -3.67 -27.05 -8.85
C ASP A 289 -4.68 -27.73 -9.78
N ALA A 290 -5.30 -26.99 -10.71
CA ALA A 290 -6.33 -27.54 -11.60
C ALA A 290 -5.74 -28.14 -12.89
N PHE A 291 -4.67 -27.54 -13.46
CA PHE A 291 -4.11 -27.98 -14.73
C PHE A 291 -2.75 -28.68 -14.60
N GLY A 292 -2.20 -28.81 -13.39
CA GLY A 292 -0.93 -29.49 -13.13
C GLY A 292 0.30 -28.83 -13.78
N TRP A 293 0.24 -27.52 -14.07
CA TRP A 293 1.35 -26.81 -14.69
C TRP A 293 2.51 -26.61 -13.72
N SER A 294 3.72 -26.59 -14.27
CA SER A 294 4.87 -26.23 -13.45
C SER A 294 4.79 -24.77 -12.96
N PRO A 295 5.33 -24.45 -11.77
CA PRO A 295 5.35 -23.09 -11.23
C PRO A 295 5.89 -22.04 -12.20
N ILE A 296 6.89 -22.42 -13.02
CA ILE A 296 7.47 -21.55 -14.03
C ILE A 296 6.46 -21.18 -15.11
N ARG A 297 5.73 -22.19 -15.65
CA ARG A 297 4.72 -21.93 -16.69
C ARG A 297 3.56 -21.09 -16.13
N ALA A 298 3.09 -21.40 -14.94
CA ALA A 298 2.05 -20.63 -14.27
C ALA A 298 2.48 -19.19 -13.99
N GLY A 299 3.73 -18.97 -13.60
CA GLY A 299 4.31 -17.64 -13.40
C GLY A 299 4.41 -16.82 -14.70
N LEU A 300 4.74 -17.46 -15.84
CA LEU A 300 4.80 -16.77 -17.14
C LEU A 300 3.44 -16.17 -17.56
N VAL A 301 2.32 -16.82 -17.21
CA VAL A 301 0.99 -16.26 -17.47
C VAL A 301 0.78 -14.96 -16.71
N VAL A 302 1.21 -14.90 -15.46
CA VAL A 302 1.13 -13.66 -14.65
C VAL A 302 1.97 -12.55 -15.31
N VAL A 303 3.17 -12.87 -15.76
CA VAL A 303 4.01 -11.91 -16.50
C VAL A 303 3.29 -11.42 -17.76
N ALA A 304 2.63 -12.30 -18.53
CA ALA A 304 1.88 -11.92 -19.71
C ALA A 304 0.71 -10.97 -19.38
N VAL A 305 -0.03 -11.21 -18.28
CA VAL A 305 -1.09 -10.30 -17.81
C VAL A 305 -0.53 -8.92 -17.48
N PHE A 306 0.62 -8.85 -16.82
CA PHE A 306 1.26 -7.57 -16.51
C PHE A 306 1.80 -6.87 -17.75
N VAL A 307 2.43 -7.60 -18.67
CA VAL A 307 2.88 -7.04 -19.95
C VAL A 307 1.70 -6.47 -20.73
N GLY A 308 0.57 -7.17 -20.77
CA GLY A 308 -0.66 -6.67 -21.38
C GLY A 308 -1.18 -5.41 -20.70
N ASN A 309 -1.22 -5.38 -19.38
CA ASN A 309 -1.65 -4.22 -18.59
C ASN A 309 -0.72 -3.00 -18.81
N ILE A 310 0.58 -3.24 -18.92
CA ILE A 310 1.56 -2.20 -19.23
C ILE A 310 1.42 -1.76 -20.67
N GLY A 311 1.30 -2.69 -21.60
CA GLY A 311 1.26 -2.42 -23.05
C GLY A 311 0.04 -1.61 -23.48
N ILE A 312 -1.11 -1.78 -22.82
CA ILE A 312 -2.33 -1.02 -23.17
C ILE A 312 -2.26 0.45 -22.73
N LYS A 313 -1.46 0.80 -21.74
CA LYS A 313 -1.46 2.16 -21.15
C LYS A 313 -1.09 3.28 -22.10
N PRO A 314 -0.09 3.17 -22.99
CA PRO A 314 0.19 4.21 -23.98
C PRO A 314 -1.00 4.51 -24.88
N PHE A 315 -1.83 3.49 -25.13
CA PHE A 315 -3.01 3.60 -26.00
C PHE A 315 -4.25 4.11 -25.27
N THR A 316 -4.31 4.04 -23.95
CA THR A 316 -5.49 4.43 -23.15
C THR A 316 -5.84 5.91 -23.36
N THR A 317 -4.85 6.81 -23.31
CA THR A 317 -5.08 8.25 -23.46
C THR A 317 -5.56 8.64 -24.85
N PRO A 318 -4.97 8.19 -25.96
CA PRO A 318 -5.49 8.40 -27.31
C PRO A 318 -6.90 7.83 -27.51
N LEU A 319 -7.14 6.60 -27.00
CA LEU A 319 -8.47 5.97 -27.09
C LEU A 319 -9.55 6.79 -26.37
N MET A 320 -9.26 7.22 -25.14
CA MET A 320 -10.19 8.04 -24.36
C MET A 320 -10.45 9.42 -25.01
N ARG A 321 -9.44 10.01 -25.65
CA ARG A 321 -9.61 11.27 -26.38
C ARG A 321 -10.47 11.10 -27.63
N ARG A 322 -10.37 9.97 -28.34
CA ARG A 322 -11.09 9.71 -29.60
C ARG A 322 -12.50 9.20 -29.38
N PHE A 323 -12.73 8.32 -28.41
CA PHE A 323 -14.02 7.63 -28.19
C PHE A 323 -14.73 8.03 -26.90
N GLY A 324 -14.18 8.99 -26.14
CA GLY A 324 -14.68 9.36 -24.82
C GLY A 324 -14.42 8.27 -23.77
N PHE A 325 -14.92 8.47 -22.55
CA PHE A 325 -14.74 7.51 -21.47
C PHE A 325 -15.67 6.29 -21.58
N ARG A 326 -16.86 6.45 -22.14
CA ARG A 326 -17.89 5.40 -22.18
C ARG A 326 -17.53 4.25 -23.13
N GLY A 327 -17.08 4.56 -24.33
CA GLY A 327 -16.76 3.55 -25.35
C GLY A 327 -15.70 2.56 -24.89
N PRO A 328 -14.46 3.02 -24.52
CA PRO A 328 -13.41 2.14 -24.05
C PRO A 328 -13.76 1.35 -22.79
N LEU A 329 -14.51 1.94 -21.84
CA LEU A 329 -14.95 1.23 -20.63
C LEU A 329 -15.93 0.11 -20.93
N LEU A 330 -16.91 0.32 -21.82
CA LEU A 330 -17.86 -0.74 -22.20
C LEU A 330 -17.21 -1.83 -23.05
N ALA A 331 -16.21 -1.49 -23.86
CA ALA A 331 -15.48 -2.47 -24.66
C ALA A 331 -14.47 -3.29 -23.87
N SER A 332 -14.11 -2.86 -22.65
CA SER A 332 -13.16 -3.55 -21.77
C SER A 332 -13.81 -4.53 -20.78
N VAL A 333 -15.13 -4.57 -20.72
CA VAL A 333 -15.95 -5.49 -19.93
C VAL A 333 -16.47 -6.60 -20.82
#